data_e6ca461d842d36d8410509691937e958
#
_entry.id   e6ca461d842d36d8410509691937e958
#
_cell.length_a   1.000
_cell.length_b   1.000
_cell.length_c   1.000
_cell.angle_alpha   90.00
_cell.angle_beta   90.00
_cell.angle_gamma   90.00
#
_symmetry.space_group_name_H-M   'P 1'
#
loop_
_entity.id
_entity.type
_entity.pdbx_description
1 polymer ?
#
loop_
_entity_poly.entity_id
_entity_poly.type
_entity_poly.pdbx_seq_one_letter_code
_entity_poly.pdbx_strand_id
1 'polypeptide(L)'
;MDRMVVHRMPLWEKAAKFYIRDKEFRQWAEEAAGGETDPQRRVLRLMEWTRNVVKPIPSGLPFIDDHISHIVLRHYGNDGQLAEVFTALTTYTGNEGRWEAYSPPGASARVALCFVESEGKWWVLDIWNGGWFETPSGQIATIEDFKHPERLRRRGQAPELLGGVPYISYFQDVQGVFMRSFSRARGQMPWHRFLMIIGLEPEDGPGAYPRLRNP
;
A
#
# COMPACT_ATOMS: atom_id res chain seq x y z
N MET A 1 -10.64 -12.79 -37.46
CA MET A 1 -11.05 -11.76 -36.47
C MET A 1 -11.91 -12.46 -35.43
N ASP A 2 -11.30 -12.86 -34.33
CA ASP A 2 -12.07 -13.44 -33.22
C ASP A 2 -12.91 -12.36 -32.55
N ARG A 3 -14.23 -12.58 -32.54
CA ARG A 3 -15.14 -11.71 -31.81
C ARG A 3 -14.92 -11.92 -30.31
N MET A 4 -14.36 -10.90 -29.64
CA MET A 4 -14.24 -10.88 -28.20
C MET A 4 -15.66 -10.98 -27.60
N VAL A 5 -15.97 -12.13 -27.00
CA VAL A 5 -17.24 -12.37 -26.32
C VAL A 5 -17.20 -11.62 -24.99
N VAL A 6 -17.86 -10.48 -24.93
CA VAL A 6 -18.00 -9.72 -23.69
C VAL A 6 -19.04 -10.42 -22.81
N HIS A 7 -18.61 -11.20 -21.86
CA HIS A 7 -19.49 -11.74 -20.82
C HIS A 7 -19.97 -10.63 -19.91
N ARG A 8 -21.24 -10.22 -20.06
CA ARG A 8 -21.87 -9.26 -19.15
C ARG A 8 -22.30 -9.99 -17.88
N MET A 9 -21.55 -9.77 -16.80
CA MET A 9 -21.90 -10.30 -15.48
C MET A 9 -23.15 -9.57 -14.95
N PRO A 10 -24.18 -10.26 -14.47
CA PRO A 10 -25.35 -9.63 -13.83
C PRO A 10 -24.97 -8.76 -12.63
N LEU A 11 -25.73 -7.69 -12.38
CA LEU A 11 -25.45 -6.75 -11.29
C LEU A 11 -25.45 -7.42 -9.91
N TRP A 12 -26.37 -8.32 -9.66
CA TRP A 12 -26.43 -9.07 -8.38
C TRP A 12 -25.20 -9.93 -8.15
N GLU A 13 -24.64 -10.52 -9.21
CA GLU A 13 -23.41 -11.33 -9.12
C GLU A 13 -22.20 -10.43 -8.80
N LYS A 14 -22.13 -9.24 -9.40
CA LYS A 14 -21.11 -8.23 -9.06
C LYS A 14 -21.23 -7.82 -7.60
N ALA A 15 -22.46 -7.52 -7.13
CA ALA A 15 -22.71 -7.15 -5.74
C ALA A 15 -22.33 -8.27 -4.77
N ALA A 16 -22.66 -9.53 -5.07
CA ALA A 16 -22.27 -10.68 -4.26
C ALA A 16 -20.74 -10.85 -4.20
N LYS A 17 -20.04 -10.72 -5.32
CA LYS A 17 -18.57 -10.79 -5.38
C LYS A 17 -17.91 -9.63 -4.60
N PHE A 18 -18.49 -8.42 -4.62
CA PHE A 18 -18.01 -7.31 -3.80
C PHE A 18 -18.21 -7.56 -2.33
N TYR A 19 -19.37 -8.06 -1.93
CA TYR A 19 -19.66 -8.38 -0.54
C TYR A 19 -18.71 -9.44 0.03
N ILE A 20 -18.46 -10.52 -0.73
CA ILE A 20 -17.53 -11.58 -0.32
C ILE A 20 -16.12 -11.00 -0.12
N ARG A 21 -15.61 -10.25 -1.09
CA ARG A 21 -14.28 -9.63 -0.99
C ARG A 21 -14.17 -8.61 0.14
N ASP A 22 -15.20 -7.78 0.36
CA ASP A 22 -15.21 -6.86 1.50
C ASP A 22 -15.09 -7.61 2.83
N LYS A 23 -15.78 -8.74 2.94
CA LYS A 23 -15.72 -9.59 4.13
C LYS A 23 -14.33 -10.22 4.32
N GLU A 24 -13.71 -10.70 3.24
CA GLU A 24 -12.34 -11.24 3.27
C GLU A 24 -11.33 -10.17 3.72
N PHE A 25 -11.39 -8.97 3.15
CA PHE A 25 -10.47 -7.89 3.53
C PHE A 25 -10.64 -7.45 5.00
N ARG A 26 -11.89 -7.37 5.49
CA ARG A 26 -12.14 -7.11 6.91
C ARG A 26 -11.53 -8.17 7.79
N GLN A 27 -11.72 -9.45 7.46
CA GLN A 27 -11.16 -10.56 8.20
C GLN A 27 -9.62 -10.51 8.23
N TRP A 28 -8.96 -10.28 7.09
CA TRP A 28 -7.51 -10.14 7.05
C TRP A 28 -7.00 -8.93 7.84
N ALA A 29 -7.70 -7.80 7.77
CA ALA A 29 -7.34 -6.61 8.52
C ALA A 29 -7.49 -6.81 10.04
N GLU A 30 -8.55 -7.47 10.47
CA GLU A 30 -8.78 -7.85 11.88
C GLU A 30 -7.72 -8.84 12.37
N GLU A 31 -7.43 -9.88 11.58
CA GLU A 31 -6.37 -10.86 11.87
C GLU A 31 -5.01 -10.17 12.00
N ALA A 32 -4.66 -9.32 11.02
CA ALA A 32 -3.39 -8.61 10.98
C ALA A 32 -3.26 -7.60 12.15
N ALA A 33 -4.32 -6.91 12.50
CA ALA A 33 -4.35 -5.98 13.63
C ALA A 33 -4.26 -6.71 14.98
N GLY A 34 -4.78 -7.95 15.06
CA GLY A 34 -4.72 -8.79 16.26
C GLY A 34 -5.33 -8.14 17.51
N GLY A 35 -6.38 -7.31 17.36
CA GLY A 35 -7.01 -6.59 18.45
C GLY A 35 -6.19 -5.42 19.03
N GLU A 36 -5.10 -5.00 18.39
CA GLU A 36 -4.27 -3.89 18.85
C GLU A 36 -5.03 -2.56 18.73
N THR A 37 -5.09 -1.82 19.85
CA THR A 37 -5.80 -0.54 19.94
C THR A 37 -4.89 0.67 19.74
N ASP A 38 -3.60 0.54 20.05
CA ASP A 38 -2.61 1.59 19.79
C ASP A 38 -2.40 1.75 18.29
N PRO A 39 -2.62 2.95 17.70
CA PRO A 39 -2.55 3.13 16.26
C PRO A 39 -1.20 2.79 15.66
N GLN A 40 -0.10 3.17 16.34
CA GLN A 40 1.26 2.92 15.85
C GLN A 40 1.59 1.42 15.85
N ARG A 41 1.31 0.73 16.96
CA ARG A 41 1.53 -0.71 17.06
C ARG A 41 0.65 -1.48 16.08
N ARG A 42 -0.59 -1.04 15.88
CA ARG A 42 -1.49 -1.63 14.89
C ARG A 42 -0.90 -1.54 13.47
N VAL A 43 -0.40 -0.39 13.05
CA VAL A 43 0.24 -0.22 11.73
C VAL A 43 1.48 -1.11 11.59
N LEU A 44 2.32 -1.23 12.63
CA LEU A 44 3.47 -2.13 12.61
C LEU A 44 3.07 -3.61 12.55
N ARG A 45 1.99 -4.03 13.21
CA ARG A 45 1.43 -5.38 13.06
C ARG A 45 0.90 -5.65 11.66
N LEU A 46 0.19 -4.70 11.06
CA LEU A 46 -0.24 -4.80 9.66
C LEU A 46 0.94 -4.98 8.72
N MET A 47 2.03 -4.22 8.94
CA MET A 47 3.27 -4.37 8.17
C MET A 47 3.88 -5.76 8.33
N GLU A 48 4.01 -6.24 9.56
CA GLU A 48 4.56 -7.57 9.85
C GLU A 48 3.71 -8.68 9.23
N TRP A 49 2.40 -8.65 9.41
CA TRP A 49 1.48 -9.61 8.82
C TRP A 49 1.60 -9.63 7.29
N THR A 50 1.57 -8.44 6.66
CA THR A 50 1.67 -8.32 5.20
C THR A 50 2.96 -8.95 4.68
N ARG A 51 4.10 -8.68 5.32
CA ARG A 51 5.41 -9.27 4.98
C ARG A 51 5.49 -10.77 5.24
N ASN A 52 4.74 -11.26 6.21
CA ASN A 52 4.67 -12.69 6.50
C ASN A 52 3.82 -13.44 5.49
N VAL A 53 2.73 -12.86 5.04
CA VAL A 53 1.80 -13.46 4.09
C VAL A 53 2.29 -13.33 2.64
N VAL A 54 2.78 -12.16 2.24
CA VAL A 54 3.23 -11.91 0.85
C VAL A 54 4.76 -11.93 0.81
N LYS A 55 5.31 -12.98 0.21
CA LYS A 55 6.76 -13.15 0.03
C LYS A 55 7.21 -12.61 -1.33
N PRO A 56 8.52 -12.37 -1.54
CA PRO A 56 9.04 -12.08 -2.87
C PRO A 56 8.65 -13.15 -3.90
N ILE A 57 8.47 -12.74 -5.15
CA ILE A 57 8.15 -13.65 -6.25
C ILE A 57 9.25 -14.73 -6.34
N PRO A 58 8.90 -16.03 -6.26
CA PRO A 58 9.87 -17.10 -6.43
C PRO A 58 10.55 -17.03 -7.80
N SER A 59 11.86 -17.38 -7.82
CA SER A 59 12.61 -17.41 -9.07
C SER A 59 11.94 -18.30 -10.12
N GLY A 60 11.79 -17.79 -11.35
CA GLY A 60 11.17 -18.51 -12.47
C GLY A 60 9.65 -18.33 -12.57
N LEU A 61 8.99 -17.70 -11.60
CA LEU A 61 7.58 -17.37 -11.75
C LEU A 61 7.42 -15.98 -12.39
N PRO A 62 6.40 -15.79 -13.26
CA PRO A 62 6.13 -14.50 -13.88
C PRO A 62 5.52 -13.52 -12.86
N PHE A 63 5.75 -12.23 -13.10
CA PHE A 63 4.94 -11.19 -12.48
C PHE A 63 3.50 -11.27 -13.00
N ILE A 64 2.53 -11.25 -12.11
CA ILE A 64 1.10 -11.24 -12.42
C ILE A 64 0.51 -9.98 -11.83
N ASP A 65 0.08 -9.06 -12.70
CA ASP A 65 -0.67 -7.86 -12.28
C ASP A 65 -2.13 -8.26 -12.09
N ASP A 66 -2.52 -8.40 -10.84
CA ASP A 66 -3.84 -8.87 -10.51
C ASP A 66 -4.42 -8.18 -9.25
N HIS A 67 -5.60 -8.60 -8.82
CA HIS A 67 -6.32 -7.99 -7.71
C HIS A 67 -5.64 -8.28 -6.36
N ILE A 68 -5.69 -7.32 -5.40
CA ILE A 68 -5.07 -7.47 -4.07
C ILE A 68 -5.44 -8.79 -3.37
N SER A 69 -6.69 -9.25 -3.48
CA SER A 69 -7.10 -10.53 -2.90
C SER A 69 -6.30 -11.71 -3.48
N HIS A 70 -6.01 -11.70 -4.77
CA HIS A 70 -5.21 -12.76 -5.40
C HIS A 70 -3.73 -12.71 -4.96
N ILE A 71 -3.19 -11.52 -4.68
CA ILE A 71 -1.83 -11.40 -4.14
C ILE A 71 -1.76 -12.06 -2.76
N VAL A 72 -2.74 -11.81 -1.90
CA VAL A 72 -2.83 -12.45 -0.58
C VAL A 72 -2.98 -13.97 -0.71
N LEU A 73 -3.88 -14.44 -1.57
CA LEU A 73 -4.16 -15.88 -1.75
C LEU A 73 -2.97 -16.65 -2.35
N ARG A 74 -2.18 -16.07 -3.23
CA ARG A 74 -1.00 -16.72 -3.81
C ARG A 74 0.25 -16.61 -2.95
N HIS A 75 0.24 -15.76 -1.92
CA HIS A 75 1.33 -15.57 -0.96
C HIS A 75 2.64 -15.02 -1.54
N TYR A 76 2.66 -14.41 -2.71
CA TYR A 76 3.85 -13.76 -3.27
C TYR A 76 3.51 -12.55 -4.14
N GLY A 77 4.46 -11.61 -4.22
CA GLY A 77 4.33 -10.38 -5.01
C GLY A 77 5.64 -9.59 -5.08
N ASN A 78 5.61 -8.47 -5.78
CA ASN A 78 6.70 -7.51 -5.78
C ASN A 78 6.48 -6.42 -4.70
N ASP A 79 7.42 -5.47 -4.62
CA ASP A 79 7.40 -4.34 -3.69
C ASP A 79 6.11 -3.50 -3.77
N GLY A 80 5.66 -3.17 -5.00
CA GLY A 80 4.42 -2.43 -5.22
C GLY A 80 3.18 -3.21 -4.79
N GLN A 81 3.12 -4.51 -5.10
CA GLN A 81 2.02 -5.38 -4.71
C GLN A 81 1.94 -5.54 -3.18
N LEU A 82 3.08 -5.63 -2.52
CA LEU A 82 3.15 -5.65 -1.06
C LEU A 82 2.61 -4.35 -0.46
N ALA A 83 2.99 -3.20 -1.04
CA ALA A 83 2.49 -1.89 -0.65
C ALA A 83 0.97 -1.75 -0.87
N GLU A 84 0.44 -2.32 -1.96
CA GLU A 84 -1.01 -2.35 -2.22
C GLU A 84 -1.78 -3.16 -1.17
N VAL A 85 -1.29 -4.35 -0.81
CA VAL A 85 -1.91 -5.17 0.25
C VAL A 85 -1.90 -4.42 1.57
N PHE A 86 -0.74 -3.89 1.98
CA PHE A 86 -0.60 -3.16 3.22
C PHE A 86 -1.53 -1.94 3.30
N THR A 87 -1.55 -1.09 2.27
CA THR A 87 -2.39 0.12 2.25
C THR A 87 -3.88 -0.20 2.18
N ALA A 88 -4.27 -1.33 1.56
CA ALA A 88 -5.63 -1.81 1.62
C ALA A 88 -6.01 -2.21 3.05
N LEU A 89 -5.18 -3.00 3.74
CA LEU A 89 -5.45 -3.42 5.11
C LEU A 89 -5.50 -2.22 6.08
N THR A 90 -4.60 -1.23 5.94
CA THR A 90 -4.67 -0.01 6.75
C THR A 90 -5.99 0.72 6.56
N THR A 91 -6.50 0.76 5.32
CA THR A 91 -7.80 1.41 5.06
C THR A 91 -8.96 0.65 5.73
N TYR A 92 -8.91 -0.68 5.76
CA TYR A 92 -9.90 -1.48 6.49
C TYR A 92 -9.80 -1.38 8.01
N THR A 93 -8.69 -0.90 8.56
CA THR A 93 -8.55 -0.57 9.99
C THR A 93 -8.88 0.88 10.33
N GLY A 94 -9.40 1.66 9.36
CA GLY A 94 -9.85 3.03 9.54
C GLY A 94 -8.82 4.12 9.26
N ASN A 95 -7.63 3.76 8.78
CA ASN A 95 -6.58 4.70 8.41
C ASN A 95 -6.47 4.82 6.89
N GLU A 96 -6.37 6.03 6.32
CA GLU A 96 -6.09 6.14 4.89
C GLU A 96 -4.66 5.66 4.59
N GLY A 97 -4.51 4.81 3.56
CA GLY A 97 -3.22 4.31 3.09
C GLY A 97 -2.96 4.74 1.65
N ARG A 98 -1.75 5.22 1.37
CA ARG A 98 -1.24 5.56 0.02
C ARG A 98 0.14 4.99 -0.16
N TRP A 99 0.59 4.85 -1.40
CA TRP A 99 1.97 4.48 -1.68
C TRP A 99 2.45 5.04 -3.02
N GLU A 100 3.76 5.15 -3.16
CA GLU A 100 4.43 5.52 -4.41
C GLU A 100 5.83 4.93 -4.44
N ALA A 101 6.27 4.49 -5.63
CA ALA A 101 7.62 3.99 -5.83
C ALA A 101 8.59 5.14 -6.06
N TYR A 102 9.72 5.15 -5.35
CA TYR A 102 10.72 6.18 -5.45
C TYR A 102 12.14 5.62 -5.49
N SER A 103 12.98 6.26 -6.29
CA SER A 103 14.42 6.00 -6.37
C SER A 103 15.16 7.34 -6.35
N PRO A 104 15.99 7.63 -5.35
CA PRO A 104 16.78 8.85 -5.33
C PRO A 104 17.86 8.82 -6.42
N PRO A 105 18.39 10.00 -6.84
CA PRO A 105 19.48 10.07 -7.80
C PRO A 105 20.68 9.21 -7.40
N GLY A 106 21.20 8.44 -8.35
CA GLY A 106 22.35 7.55 -8.15
C GLY A 106 22.05 6.18 -7.52
N ALA A 107 20.81 5.94 -7.07
CA ALA A 107 20.41 4.64 -6.55
C ALA A 107 20.11 3.64 -7.68
N SER A 108 20.58 2.41 -7.54
CA SER A 108 20.26 1.28 -8.44
C SER A 108 19.02 0.50 -8.01
N ALA A 109 18.41 0.85 -6.88
CA ALA A 109 17.18 0.25 -6.36
C ALA A 109 16.08 1.30 -6.20
N ARG A 110 14.83 0.84 -6.08
CA ARG A 110 13.68 1.67 -5.72
C ARG A 110 13.05 1.15 -4.43
N VAL A 111 12.23 1.99 -3.79
CA VAL A 111 11.46 1.66 -2.60
C VAL A 111 10.01 2.06 -2.84
N ALA A 112 9.07 1.21 -2.49
CA ALA A 112 7.66 1.56 -2.41
C ALA A 112 7.39 2.19 -1.03
N LEU A 113 7.44 3.54 -0.95
CA LEU A 113 7.11 4.26 0.26
C LEU A 113 5.61 4.22 0.51
N CYS A 114 5.22 3.74 1.68
CA CYS A 114 3.85 3.70 2.14
C CYS A 114 3.58 4.83 3.12
N PHE A 115 2.44 5.50 2.93
CA PHE A 115 1.97 6.60 3.76
C PHE A 115 0.68 6.16 4.44
N VAL A 116 0.62 6.32 5.76
CA VAL A 116 -0.56 5.96 6.57
C VAL A 116 -1.02 7.18 7.34
N GLU A 117 -2.26 7.60 7.10
CA GLU A 117 -2.87 8.70 7.86
C GLU A 117 -3.23 8.23 9.27
N SER A 118 -2.85 9.02 10.25
CA SER A 118 -3.25 8.84 11.65
C SER A 118 -3.33 10.20 12.35
N GLU A 119 -4.48 10.54 12.88
CA GLU A 119 -4.71 11.79 13.62
C GLU A 119 -4.31 13.06 12.84
N GLY A 120 -4.59 13.07 11.54
CA GLY A 120 -4.26 14.19 10.64
C GLY A 120 -2.78 14.28 10.24
N LYS A 121 -1.96 13.28 10.57
CA LYS A 121 -0.54 13.18 10.20
C LYS A 121 -0.30 11.95 9.32
N TRP A 122 0.71 12.02 8.48
CA TRP A 122 1.06 10.95 7.56
C TRP A 122 2.38 10.29 7.98
N TRP A 123 2.30 9.09 8.52
CA TRP A 123 3.45 8.24 8.81
C TRP A 123 4.05 7.67 7.53
N VAL A 124 5.36 7.46 7.51
CA VAL A 124 6.09 6.97 6.34
C VAL A 124 6.80 5.65 6.67
N LEU A 125 6.52 4.62 5.87
CA LEU A 125 7.08 3.27 6.07
C LEU A 125 7.56 2.69 4.73
N ASP A 126 8.58 1.84 4.81
CA ASP A 126 9.02 0.96 3.73
C ASP A 126 8.65 -0.48 4.10
N ILE A 127 7.58 -0.96 3.52
CA ILE A 127 7.04 -2.28 3.85
C ILE A 127 7.92 -3.40 3.30
N TRP A 128 8.52 -3.21 2.12
CA TRP A 128 9.35 -4.22 1.48
C TRP A 128 10.59 -4.56 2.30
N ASN A 129 11.36 -3.56 2.69
CA ASN A 129 12.55 -3.74 3.52
C ASN A 129 12.21 -3.85 5.02
N GLY A 130 10.96 -3.67 5.42
CA GLY A 130 10.52 -3.72 6.81
C GLY A 130 11.12 -2.61 7.64
N GLY A 131 11.26 -1.42 7.08
CA GLY A 131 11.92 -0.29 7.69
C GLY A 131 11.03 0.92 7.89
N TRP A 132 11.31 1.67 8.95
CA TRP A 132 10.73 2.98 9.22
C TRP A 132 11.73 3.84 9.99
N PHE A 133 11.38 5.10 10.19
CA PHE A 133 12.12 6.00 11.06
C PHE A 133 11.25 6.39 12.25
N GLU A 134 11.89 6.63 13.39
CA GLU A 134 11.26 7.11 14.61
C GLU A 134 11.81 8.47 15.00
N THR A 135 10.93 9.30 15.55
CA THR A 135 11.27 10.54 16.23
C THR A 135 11.96 10.25 17.57
N PRO A 136 12.59 11.25 18.21
CA PRO A 136 13.15 11.10 19.57
C PRO A 136 12.12 10.66 20.62
N SER A 137 10.83 10.94 20.39
CA SER A 137 9.73 10.49 21.27
C SER A 137 9.28 9.03 21.03
N GLY A 138 9.90 8.33 20.07
CA GLY A 138 9.58 6.93 19.77
C GLY A 138 8.35 6.74 18.86
N GLN A 139 7.87 7.80 18.23
CA GLN A 139 6.77 7.71 17.27
C GLN A 139 7.29 7.47 15.85
N ILE A 140 6.52 6.79 15.02
CA ILE A 140 6.81 6.65 13.59
C ILE A 140 6.89 8.06 12.98
N ALA A 141 7.99 8.31 12.22
CA ALA A 141 8.23 9.60 11.60
C ALA A 141 7.15 9.92 10.56
N THR A 142 6.67 11.16 10.62
CA THR A 142 5.72 11.71 9.65
C THR A 142 6.45 12.37 8.49
N ILE A 143 5.73 12.73 7.42
CA ILE A 143 6.28 13.50 6.29
C ILE A 143 7.00 14.77 6.78
N GLU A 144 6.44 15.44 7.78
CA GLU A 144 7.00 16.69 8.33
C GLU A 144 8.32 16.47 9.07
N ASP A 145 8.47 15.32 9.76
CA ASP A 145 9.68 15.01 10.52
C ASP A 145 10.90 14.83 9.61
N PHE A 146 10.70 14.43 8.34
CA PHE A 146 11.78 14.29 7.37
C PHE A 146 12.38 15.62 6.89
N LYS A 147 11.86 16.76 7.33
CA LYS A 147 12.56 18.07 7.19
C LYS A 147 13.82 18.14 8.06
N HIS A 148 13.90 17.29 9.10
CA HIS A 148 15.02 17.20 10.04
C HIS A 148 15.49 15.73 10.18
N PRO A 149 15.98 15.10 9.10
CA PRO A 149 16.30 13.69 9.07
C PRO A 149 17.42 13.30 10.06
N GLU A 150 18.27 14.23 10.43
CA GLU A 150 19.35 14.07 11.43
C GLU A 150 18.84 13.71 12.84
N ARG A 151 17.58 13.99 13.13
CA ARG A 151 16.92 13.68 14.41
C ARG A 151 16.25 12.32 14.43
N LEU A 152 16.11 11.69 13.27
CA LEU A 152 15.37 10.45 13.13
C LEU A 152 16.27 9.24 13.38
N ARG A 153 15.69 8.20 13.98
CA ARG A 153 16.35 6.92 14.21
C ARG A 153 15.76 5.86 13.30
N ARG A 154 16.60 5.21 12.52
CA ARG A 154 16.20 4.07 11.70
C ARG A 154 15.77 2.89 12.58
N ARG A 155 14.70 2.20 12.17
CA ARG A 155 14.11 1.07 12.85
C ARG A 155 13.77 -0.07 11.89
N GLY A 156 13.45 -1.22 12.48
CA GLY A 156 13.10 -2.41 11.73
C GLY A 156 14.29 -3.08 11.07
N GLN A 157 14.05 -3.72 9.94
CA GLN A 157 15.04 -4.50 9.17
C GLN A 157 15.69 -3.71 8.04
N ALA A 158 15.42 -2.40 7.96
CA ALA A 158 15.96 -1.54 6.91
C ALA A 158 17.50 -1.56 6.88
N PRO A 159 18.12 -1.69 5.69
CA PRO A 159 19.57 -1.69 5.55
C PRO A 159 20.16 -0.30 5.81
N GLU A 160 21.47 -0.21 5.99
CA GLU A 160 22.16 1.09 6.04
C GLU A 160 22.29 1.71 4.66
N LEU A 161 22.64 0.88 3.68
CA LEU A 161 22.75 1.22 2.27
C LEU A 161 21.77 0.40 1.46
N LEU A 162 21.13 1.04 0.49
CA LEU A 162 20.25 0.38 -0.47
C LEU A 162 20.54 0.93 -1.87
N GLY A 163 20.77 0.05 -2.83
CA GLY A 163 21.06 0.48 -4.20
C GLY A 163 22.29 1.37 -4.33
N GLY A 164 23.28 1.26 -3.43
CA GLY A 164 24.51 2.03 -3.43
C GLY A 164 24.45 3.40 -2.73
N VAL A 165 23.28 3.79 -2.19
CA VAL A 165 23.12 5.07 -1.47
C VAL A 165 22.63 4.84 -0.03
N PRO A 166 22.86 5.79 0.90
CA PRO A 166 22.31 5.72 2.24
C PRO A 166 20.79 5.53 2.22
N TYR A 167 20.26 4.64 3.05
CA TYR A 167 18.82 4.35 3.06
C TYR A 167 17.95 5.59 3.32
N ILE A 168 18.43 6.51 4.16
CA ILE A 168 17.72 7.78 4.43
C ILE A 168 17.51 8.62 3.16
N SER A 169 18.33 8.46 2.12
CA SER A 169 18.19 9.21 0.86
C SER A 169 16.87 8.93 0.14
N TYR A 170 16.26 7.76 0.37
CA TYR A 170 14.93 7.44 -0.15
C TYR A 170 13.80 8.26 0.47
N PHE A 171 14.07 8.98 1.55
CA PHE A 171 13.11 9.80 2.28
C PHE A 171 13.40 11.30 2.13
N GLN A 172 14.41 11.71 1.37
CA GLN A 172 14.77 13.13 1.19
C GLN A 172 13.69 13.92 0.44
N ASP A 173 13.03 13.30 -0.56
CA ASP A 173 11.92 13.91 -1.30
C ASP A 173 10.55 13.32 -0.88
N VAL A 174 10.41 12.97 0.39
CA VAL A 174 9.20 12.30 0.89
C VAL A 174 7.93 13.10 0.62
N GLN A 175 7.99 14.43 0.71
CA GLN A 175 6.87 15.31 0.41
C GLN A 175 6.48 15.25 -1.08
N GLY A 176 7.46 15.32 -2.00
CA GLY A 176 7.21 15.20 -3.43
C GLY A 176 6.70 13.82 -3.82
N VAL A 177 7.21 12.77 -3.17
CA VAL A 177 6.71 11.38 -3.33
C VAL A 177 5.27 11.28 -2.85
N PHE A 178 4.96 11.83 -1.68
CA PHE A 178 3.58 11.85 -1.14
C PHE A 178 2.61 12.56 -2.08
N MET A 179 2.99 13.69 -2.64
CA MET A 179 2.12 14.44 -3.57
C MET A 179 1.78 13.66 -4.86
N ARG A 180 2.63 12.69 -5.25
CA ARG A 180 2.38 11.79 -6.39
C ARG A 180 1.70 10.50 -5.97
N SER A 181 1.71 10.18 -4.67
CA SER A 181 1.17 8.92 -4.15
C SER A 181 -0.33 8.78 -4.39
N PHE A 182 -0.78 7.56 -4.56
CA PHE A 182 -2.17 7.25 -4.81
C PHE A 182 -2.70 6.21 -3.83
N SER A 183 -3.99 6.29 -3.52
CA SER A 183 -4.70 5.27 -2.75
C SER A 183 -5.34 4.26 -3.69
N ARG A 184 -4.56 3.27 -4.12
CA ARG A 184 -5.12 2.15 -4.90
C ARG A 184 -6.14 1.35 -4.06
N ALA A 185 -5.99 1.41 -2.74
CA ALA A 185 -6.88 0.77 -1.79
C ALA A 185 -8.34 1.19 -2.00
N ARG A 186 -8.65 2.48 -2.12
CA ARG A 186 -10.02 2.95 -2.37
C ARG A 186 -10.60 2.38 -3.67
N GLY A 187 -9.87 2.46 -4.78
CA GLY A 187 -10.31 1.95 -6.08
C GLY A 187 -10.44 0.42 -6.15
N GLN A 188 -9.81 -0.30 -5.22
CA GLN A 188 -9.87 -1.77 -5.13
C GLN A 188 -10.77 -2.28 -4.00
N MET A 189 -11.14 -1.42 -3.04
CA MET A 189 -12.10 -1.78 -2.00
C MET A 189 -13.46 -2.09 -2.64
N PRO A 190 -14.02 -3.28 -2.40
CA PRO A 190 -15.22 -3.73 -3.09
C PRO A 190 -16.38 -2.75 -2.99
N TRP A 191 -16.57 -2.12 -1.83
CA TRP A 191 -17.65 -1.18 -1.60
C TRP A 191 -17.46 0.15 -2.35
N HIS A 192 -16.30 0.76 -2.29
CA HIS A 192 -16.00 2.00 -3.02
C HIS A 192 -16.10 1.79 -4.53
N ARG A 193 -15.58 0.68 -5.04
CA ARG A 193 -15.70 0.32 -6.44
C ARG A 193 -17.17 0.09 -6.86
N PHE A 194 -17.98 -0.47 -5.98
CA PHE A 194 -19.41 -0.61 -6.23
C PHE A 194 -20.08 0.76 -6.31
N LEU A 195 -19.83 1.68 -5.37
CA LEU A 195 -20.37 3.05 -5.37
C LEU A 195 -19.95 3.83 -6.62
N MET A 196 -18.70 3.67 -7.09
CA MET A 196 -18.25 4.24 -8.37
C MET A 196 -19.00 3.67 -9.56
N ILE A 197 -19.26 2.35 -9.60
CA ILE A 197 -20.01 1.71 -10.70
C ILE A 197 -21.44 2.21 -10.79
N ILE A 198 -22.08 2.49 -9.66
CA ILE A 198 -23.46 3.01 -9.61
C ILE A 198 -23.55 4.54 -9.63
N GLY A 199 -22.40 5.24 -9.77
CA GLY A 199 -22.31 6.69 -9.92
C GLY A 199 -22.53 7.48 -8.63
N LEU A 200 -22.44 6.86 -7.45
CA LEU A 200 -22.57 7.54 -6.15
C LEU A 200 -21.23 8.05 -5.59
N GLU A 201 -20.11 7.57 -6.09
CA GLU A 201 -18.78 8.14 -5.84
C GLU A 201 -18.16 8.63 -7.15
N PRO A 202 -17.53 9.83 -7.19
CA PRO A 202 -16.88 10.30 -8.40
C PRO A 202 -15.67 9.43 -8.73
N GLU A 203 -15.45 9.15 -10.03
CA GLU A 203 -14.23 8.48 -10.51
C GLU A 203 -12.95 9.28 -10.22
N ASP A 204 -13.08 10.57 -9.96
CA ASP A 204 -11.99 11.55 -9.83
C ASP A 204 -11.72 11.99 -8.38
N GLY A 205 -11.83 11.06 -7.41
CA GLY A 205 -11.32 11.33 -6.06
C GLY A 205 -9.79 11.50 -6.07
N PRO A 206 -9.18 12.15 -5.05
CA PRO A 206 -7.73 12.14 -4.90
C PRO A 206 -7.24 10.69 -4.80
N GLY A 207 -6.70 10.16 -5.90
CA GLY A 207 -6.39 8.73 -6.07
C GLY A 207 -6.99 8.10 -7.33
N ALA A 208 -7.65 8.87 -8.18
CA ALA A 208 -8.10 8.40 -9.49
C ALA A 208 -6.88 7.90 -10.29
N TYR A 209 -6.97 6.65 -10.77
CA TYR A 209 -5.97 6.09 -11.67
C TYR A 209 -5.76 7.03 -12.86
N PRO A 210 -4.51 7.35 -13.24
CA PRO A 210 -4.30 7.87 -14.58
C PRO A 210 -4.86 6.82 -15.53
N ARG A 211 -5.93 7.16 -16.25
CA ARG A 211 -6.43 6.30 -17.34
C ARG A 211 -5.23 5.99 -18.20
N LEU A 212 -4.86 4.72 -18.31
CA LEU A 212 -3.95 4.27 -19.34
C LEU A 212 -4.63 4.72 -20.65
N ARG A 213 -4.20 5.86 -21.20
CA ARG A 213 -4.52 6.24 -22.56
C ARG A 213 -3.88 5.17 -23.42
N ASN A 214 -4.69 4.24 -23.89
CA ASN A 214 -4.25 3.38 -24.98
C ASN A 214 -3.76 4.31 -26.10
N PRO A 215 -2.59 4.02 -26.66
CA PRO A 215 -2.05 4.75 -27.81
C PRO A 215 -2.95 4.60 -29.03
#